data_f587b3db9df4f7150d5c16d9dbf205cd
#
_entry.id   f587b3db9df4f7150d5c16d9dbf205cd
#
_cell.length_a   1.000
_cell.length_b   1.000
_cell.length_c   1.000
_cell.angle_alpha   90.00
_cell.angle_beta   90.00
_cell.angle_gamma   90.00
#
_symmetry.space_group_name_H-M   'P 1'
#
loop_
_entity.id
_entity.type
_entity.pdbx_description
1 polymer ?
#
loop_
_entity_poly.entity_id
_entity_poly.type
_entity_poly.pdbx_seq_one_letter_code
_entity_poly.pdbx_strand_id
1 'polypeptide(L)'
;ASGMGAISAVLMQLCDAGDHIVSSRTIYGGTYAFMKHFLPRYNVTTSFVDTNNLDAVRAAIQDNTKVLYCEVLSNPLLEVADIREMSKIAKKHNLMLVVDNTFTPMIFSPKEMGADIVIHSLTKFINGASDTVGGAVCGSKEFVLSLIDVNHGAAMLLGPTMDSLRAAGILKNMHTLHVRMQQHSHNANYLAHRLEELGLRVLYP
;
A
#
# COMPACT_ATOMS: atom_id res chain seq x y z
N ALA A 1 0.44 5.00 -13.76
CA ALA A 1 1.59 5.84 -14.07
C ALA A 1 2.52 6.07 -12.86
N SER A 2 2.01 5.96 -11.63
CA SER A 2 2.78 6.16 -10.39
C SER A 2 2.19 5.36 -9.24
N GLY A 3 2.93 5.23 -8.12
CA GLY A 3 2.40 4.64 -6.89
C GLY A 3 1.17 5.41 -6.38
N MET A 4 1.22 6.75 -6.38
CA MET A 4 0.06 7.56 -6.02
C MET A 4 -1.11 7.39 -7.00
N GLY A 5 -0.84 7.21 -8.29
CA GLY A 5 -1.88 6.90 -9.28
C GLY A 5 -2.56 5.56 -9.00
N ALA A 6 -1.80 4.55 -8.53
CA ALA A 6 -2.37 3.27 -8.10
C ALA A 6 -3.22 3.43 -6.83
N ILE A 7 -2.71 4.13 -5.81
CA ILE A 7 -3.42 4.38 -4.54
C ILE A 7 -4.71 5.16 -4.79
N SER A 8 -4.64 6.28 -5.53
CA SER A 8 -5.80 7.11 -5.78
C SER A 8 -6.87 6.38 -6.61
N ALA A 9 -6.47 5.63 -7.65
CA ALA A 9 -7.41 4.87 -8.44
C ALA A 9 -8.14 3.80 -7.60
N VAL A 10 -7.42 3.08 -6.73
CA VAL A 10 -8.02 2.08 -5.84
C VAL A 10 -9.02 2.72 -4.86
N LEU A 11 -8.61 3.79 -4.17
CA LEU A 11 -9.48 4.40 -3.16
C LEU A 11 -10.69 5.10 -3.77
N MET A 12 -10.54 5.73 -4.94
CA MET A 12 -11.64 6.35 -5.69
C MET A 12 -12.58 5.31 -6.32
N GLN A 13 -12.11 4.07 -6.56
CA GLN A 13 -12.94 2.96 -7.03
C GLN A 13 -13.76 2.33 -5.91
N LEU A 14 -13.23 2.32 -4.69
CA LEU A 14 -13.83 1.63 -3.55
C LEU A 14 -14.75 2.52 -2.71
N CYS A 15 -14.60 3.84 -2.79
CA CYS A 15 -15.31 4.78 -1.94
C CYS A 15 -16.13 5.76 -2.76
N ASP A 16 -17.41 5.84 -2.43
CA ASP A 16 -18.34 6.87 -2.88
C ASP A 16 -18.42 8.04 -1.89
N ALA A 17 -19.11 9.12 -2.28
CA ALA A 17 -19.35 10.26 -1.40
C ALA A 17 -20.17 9.84 -0.17
N GLY A 18 -19.64 10.09 1.01
CA GLY A 18 -20.21 9.67 2.29
C GLY A 18 -19.52 8.47 2.91
N ASP A 19 -18.63 7.80 2.19
CA ASP A 19 -17.91 6.63 2.71
C ASP A 19 -16.74 6.99 3.63
N HIS A 20 -16.29 5.99 4.37
CA HIS A 20 -15.25 6.11 5.38
C HIS A 20 -14.13 5.09 5.16
N ILE A 21 -12.90 5.52 5.49
CA ILE A 21 -11.68 4.71 5.45
C ILE A 21 -11.10 4.61 6.87
N VAL A 22 -10.71 3.42 7.31
CA VAL A 22 -9.82 3.25 8.45
C VAL A 22 -8.41 3.01 7.93
N SER A 23 -7.47 3.85 8.31
CA SER A 23 -6.08 3.79 7.83
C SER A 23 -5.09 3.70 8.98
N SER A 24 -3.97 3.03 8.76
CA SER A 24 -2.82 3.19 9.64
C SER A 24 -2.43 4.67 9.75
N ARG A 25 -2.07 5.11 10.97
CA ARG A 25 -1.58 6.48 11.21
C ARG A 25 -0.19 6.72 10.64
N THR A 26 0.62 5.66 10.56
CA THR A 26 1.97 5.70 10.04
C THR A 26 1.97 5.13 8.62
N ILE A 27 1.88 6.01 7.63
CA ILE A 27 1.87 5.68 6.20
C ILE A 27 2.66 6.72 5.42
N TYR A 28 2.98 6.41 4.17
CA TYR A 28 3.63 7.34 3.26
C TYR A 28 2.91 8.70 3.23
N GLY A 29 3.69 9.78 3.34
CA GLY A 29 3.15 11.14 3.46
C GLY A 29 2.23 11.57 2.31
N GLY A 30 2.47 11.10 1.08
CA GLY A 30 1.58 11.34 -0.06
C GLY A 30 0.22 10.69 0.11
N THR A 31 0.17 9.45 0.61
CA THR A 31 -1.06 8.72 0.93
C THR A 31 -1.81 9.40 2.07
N TYR A 32 -1.10 9.78 3.12
CA TYR A 32 -1.67 10.53 4.23
C TYR A 32 -2.31 11.85 3.74
N ALA A 33 -1.58 12.64 2.96
CA ALA A 33 -2.09 13.90 2.43
C ALA A 33 -3.31 13.70 1.52
N PHE A 34 -3.31 12.65 0.70
CA PHE A 34 -4.44 12.29 -0.14
C PHE A 34 -5.68 11.97 0.70
N MET A 35 -5.56 11.10 1.70
CA MET A 35 -6.68 10.73 2.57
C MET A 35 -7.12 11.89 3.48
N LYS A 36 -6.18 12.68 4.00
CA LYS A 36 -6.47 13.74 4.99
C LYS A 36 -7.02 15.03 4.39
N HIS A 37 -6.53 15.41 3.19
CA HIS A 37 -6.79 16.73 2.62
C HIS A 37 -7.50 16.70 1.27
N PHE A 38 -7.32 15.63 0.48
CA PHE A 38 -7.90 15.54 -0.86
C PHE A 38 -9.26 14.84 -0.85
N LEU A 39 -9.36 13.62 -0.31
CA LEU A 39 -10.59 12.84 -0.26
C LEU A 39 -11.77 13.54 0.45
N PRO A 40 -11.57 14.35 1.52
CA PRO A 40 -12.68 15.10 2.13
C PRO A 40 -13.39 16.08 1.19
N ARG A 41 -12.74 16.54 0.11
CA ARG A 41 -13.37 17.37 -0.94
C ARG A 41 -14.44 16.60 -1.71
N TYR A 42 -14.39 15.30 -1.68
CA TYR A 42 -15.33 14.36 -2.30
C TYR A 42 -16.22 13.67 -1.25
N ASN A 43 -16.28 14.24 -0.04
CA ASN A 43 -17.06 13.71 1.08
C ASN A 43 -16.67 12.28 1.50
N VAL A 44 -15.39 11.89 1.33
CA VAL A 44 -14.85 10.65 1.87
C VAL A 44 -13.96 10.97 3.07
N THR A 45 -14.25 10.34 4.20
CA THR A 45 -13.56 10.61 5.48
C THR A 45 -12.59 9.50 5.85
N THR A 46 -11.59 9.81 6.70
CA THR A 46 -10.60 8.82 7.13
C THR A 46 -10.30 8.95 8.61
N SER A 47 -10.36 7.81 9.33
CA SER A 47 -9.84 7.64 10.68
C SER A 47 -8.45 7.03 10.64
N PHE A 48 -7.46 7.74 11.21
CA PHE A 48 -6.09 7.26 11.32
C PHE A 48 -5.86 6.64 12.69
N VAL A 49 -5.46 5.36 12.71
CA VAL A 49 -5.30 4.58 13.94
C VAL A 49 -3.94 3.89 13.99
N ASP A 50 -3.55 3.47 15.18
CA ASP A 50 -2.43 2.56 15.36
C ASP A 50 -2.86 1.15 14.97
N THR A 51 -2.37 0.65 13.85
CA THR A 51 -2.72 -0.70 13.35
C THR A 51 -2.10 -1.84 14.14
N ASN A 52 -1.13 -1.55 15.03
CA ASN A 52 -0.64 -2.51 16.02
C ASN A 52 -1.59 -2.67 17.21
N ASN A 53 -2.52 -1.74 17.39
CA ASN A 53 -3.62 -1.84 18.35
C ASN A 53 -4.90 -2.24 17.61
N LEU A 54 -5.17 -3.55 17.53
CA LEU A 54 -6.32 -4.09 16.82
C LEU A 54 -7.66 -3.65 17.43
N ASP A 55 -7.70 -3.32 18.72
CA ASP A 55 -8.92 -2.80 19.34
C ASP A 55 -9.21 -1.37 18.91
N ALA A 56 -8.16 -0.55 18.74
CA ALA A 56 -8.30 0.79 18.14
C ALA A 56 -8.79 0.70 16.70
N VAL A 57 -8.31 -0.29 15.92
CA VAL A 57 -8.81 -0.55 14.56
C VAL A 57 -10.30 -0.86 14.56
N ARG A 58 -10.74 -1.80 15.44
CA ARG A 58 -12.15 -2.18 15.55
C ARG A 58 -13.04 -1.01 15.98
N ALA A 59 -12.58 -0.22 16.95
CA ALA A 59 -13.32 0.93 17.46
C ALA A 59 -13.46 2.07 16.43
N ALA A 60 -12.58 2.17 15.45
CA ALA A 60 -12.63 3.18 14.41
C ALA A 60 -13.57 2.83 13.24
N ILE A 61 -14.04 1.58 13.15
CA ILE A 61 -14.97 1.15 12.09
C ILE A 61 -16.35 1.77 12.33
N GLN A 62 -16.90 2.37 11.29
CA GLN A 62 -18.22 3.00 11.25
C GLN A 62 -19.12 2.23 10.26
N ASP A 63 -20.42 2.47 10.28
CA ASP A 63 -21.38 1.80 9.39
C ASP A 63 -21.11 2.06 7.90
N ASN A 64 -20.54 3.21 7.59
CA ASN A 64 -20.15 3.64 6.25
C ASN A 64 -18.67 3.34 5.92
N THR A 65 -17.93 2.58 6.74
CA THR A 65 -16.56 2.19 6.41
C THR A 65 -16.55 1.19 5.26
N LYS A 66 -15.68 1.43 4.27
CA LYS A 66 -15.49 0.56 3.10
C LYS A 66 -14.10 -0.07 3.04
N VAL A 67 -13.10 0.68 3.49
CA VAL A 67 -11.70 0.31 3.32
C VAL A 67 -10.97 0.28 4.65
N LEU A 68 -10.17 -0.76 4.83
CA LEU A 68 -9.12 -0.86 5.83
C LEU A 68 -7.78 -0.79 5.09
N TYR A 69 -6.97 0.25 5.38
CA TYR A 69 -5.73 0.52 4.66
C TYR A 69 -4.52 0.46 5.58
N CYS A 70 -3.46 -0.22 5.16
CA CYS A 70 -2.17 -0.20 5.84
C CYS A 70 -1.00 -0.42 4.87
N GLU A 71 0.21 -0.18 5.34
CA GLU A 71 1.46 -0.62 4.71
C GLU A 71 1.95 -1.87 5.42
N VAL A 72 2.57 -2.83 4.71
CA VAL A 72 3.20 -4.00 5.36
C VAL A 72 4.27 -3.54 6.34
N LEU A 73 5.12 -2.62 5.87
CA LEU A 73 6.17 -1.98 6.63
C LEU A 73 6.02 -0.47 6.45
N SER A 74 5.72 0.22 7.55
CA SER A 74 5.35 1.63 7.50
C SER A 74 6.52 2.56 7.17
N ASN A 75 6.23 3.65 6.46
CA ASN A 75 7.16 4.73 6.21
C ASN A 75 6.75 5.97 7.04
N PRO A 76 7.59 6.51 7.96
CA PRO A 76 9.04 6.22 8.09
C PRO A 76 9.43 5.30 9.26
N LEU A 77 8.49 4.83 10.08
CA LEU A 77 8.81 4.24 11.39
C LEU A 77 9.13 2.74 11.35
N LEU A 78 9.01 2.09 10.19
CA LEU A 78 9.24 0.64 10.01
C LEU A 78 8.37 -0.23 10.93
N GLU A 79 7.18 0.25 11.30
CA GLU A 79 6.18 -0.54 12.02
C GLU A 79 5.61 -1.64 11.11
N VAL A 80 5.57 -2.86 11.59
CA VAL A 80 5.04 -4.01 10.84
C VAL A 80 3.57 -4.20 11.19
N ALA A 81 2.70 -4.21 10.18
CA ALA A 81 1.27 -4.47 10.37
C ALA A 81 0.96 -5.98 10.37
N ASP A 82 0.12 -6.44 11.31
CA ASP A 82 -0.41 -7.81 11.27
C ASP A 82 -1.52 -7.94 10.22
N ILE A 83 -1.11 -8.19 8.98
CA ILE A 83 -2.03 -8.30 7.83
C ILE A 83 -3.07 -9.42 8.04
N ARG A 84 -2.69 -10.52 8.72
CA ARG A 84 -3.59 -11.65 8.95
C ARG A 84 -4.72 -11.27 9.89
N GLU A 85 -4.43 -10.60 10.99
CA GLU A 85 -5.46 -10.12 11.93
C GLU A 85 -6.28 -8.98 11.30
N MET A 86 -5.65 -8.07 10.56
CA MET A 86 -6.34 -7.03 9.79
C MET A 86 -7.34 -7.65 8.79
N SER A 87 -6.96 -8.73 8.10
CA SER A 87 -7.84 -9.46 7.18
C SER A 87 -9.06 -10.07 7.90
N LYS A 88 -8.87 -10.62 9.11
CA LYS A 88 -9.99 -11.14 9.90
C LYS A 88 -10.99 -10.03 10.26
N ILE A 89 -10.46 -8.87 10.66
CA ILE A 89 -11.29 -7.70 10.96
C ILE A 89 -12.04 -7.24 9.71
N ALA A 90 -11.34 -7.06 8.59
CA ALA A 90 -11.93 -6.63 7.33
C ALA A 90 -13.08 -7.56 6.91
N LYS A 91 -12.86 -8.88 6.90
CA LYS A 91 -13.88 -9.88 6.55
C LYS A 91 -15.08 -9.85 7.48
N LYS A 92 -14.85 -9.71 8.79
CA LYS A 92 -15.94 -9.66 9.80
C LYS A 92 -16.88 -8.46 9.55
N HIS A 93 -16.33 -7.35 9.08
CA HIS A 93 -17.06 -6.10 8.86
C HIS A 93 -17.37 -5.82 7.37
N ASN A 94 -17.12 -6.80 6.50
CA ASN A 94 -17.32 -6.68 5.03
C ASN A 94 -16.59 -5.48 4.42
N LEU A 95 -15.33 -5.26 4.84
CA LEU A 95 -14.45 -4.20 4.35
C LEU A 95 -13.45 -4.76 3.35
N MET A 96 -12.97 -3.92 2.44
CA MET A 96 -11.84 -4.24 1.57
C MET A 96 -10.51 -3.94 2.28
N LEU A 97 -9.67 -4.95 2.46
CA LEU A 97 -8.32 -4.77 2.99
C LEU A 97 -7.36 -4.41 1.85
N VAL A 98 -6.92 -3.15 1.83
CA VAL A 98 -5.95 -2.60 0.89
C VAL A 98 -4.60 -2.47 1.56
N VAL A 99 -3.58 -3.10 1.00
CA VAL A 99 -2.24 -3.16 1.59
C VAL A 99 -1.21 -2.63 0.60
N ASP A 100 -0.47 -1.60 1.00
CA ASP A 100 0.70 -1.16 0.25
C ASP A 100 1.92 -2.01 0.63
N ASN A 101 2.46 -2.71 -0.37
CA ASN A 101 3.62 -3.59 -0.22
C ASN A 101 4.86 -3.04 -0.96
N THR A 102 5.03 -1.73 -0.94
CA THR A 102 6.15 -1.08 -1.64
C THR A 102 7.51 -1.44 -1.03
N PHE A 103 7.61 -1.57 0.29
CA PHE A 103 8.89 -1.83 0.96
C PHE A 103 9.32 -3.29 0.96
N THR A 104 8.38 -4.23 0.86
CA THR A 104 8.69 -5.66 1.03
C THR A 104 8.30 -6.53 -0.19
N PRO A 105 8.52 -6.05 -1.46
CA PRO A 105 8.27 -6.91 -2.60
C PRO A 105 9.19 -8.14 -2.54
N MET A 106 8.67 -9.32 -2.86
CA MET A 106 9.36 -10.63 -2.78
C MET A 106 9.70 -11.13 -1.36
N ILE A 107 9.66 -10.26 -0.34
CA ILE A 107 9.94 -10.64 1.06
C ILE A 107 8.65 -11.11 1.75
N PHE A 108 7.55 -10.42 1.49
CA PHE A 108 6.26 -10.71 2.11
C PHE A 108 5.13 -10.67 1.08
N SER A 109 4.17 -11.62 1.20
CA SER A 109 3.00 -11.70 0.34
C SER A 109 1.72 -11.34 1.12
N PRO A 110 1.23 -10.09 1.05
CA PRO A 110 -0.01 -9.70 1.73
C PRO A 110 -1.22 -10.50 1.24
N LYS A 111 -1.22 -10.93 -0.02
CA LYS A 111 -2.26 -11.77 -0.62
C LYS A 111 -2.45 -13.08 0.16
N GLU A 112 -1.37 -13.76 0.50
CA GLU A 112 -1.41 -15.03 1.27
C GLU A 112 -1.87 -14.81 2.70
N MET A 113 -1.74 -13.61 3.23
CA MET A 113 -2.24 -13.21 4.54
C MET A 113 -3.69 -12.72 4.50
N GLY A 114 -4.29 -12.65 3.31
CA GLY A 114 -5.71 -12.35 3.14
C GLY A 114 -6.02 -10.91 2.75
N ALA A 115 -5.05 -10.13 2.26
CA ALA A 115 -5.32 -8.85 1.64
C ALA A 115 -6.15 -9.03 0.36
N ASP A 116 -7.13 -8.16 0.15
CA ASP A 116 -7.97 -8.16 -1.04
C ASP A 116 -7.26 -7.46 -2.20
N ILE A 117 -6.60 -6.35 -1.90
CA ILE A 117 -5.89 -5.52 -2.87
C ILE A 117 -4.49 -5.24 -2.35
N VAL A 118 -3.49 -5.43 -3.21
CA VAL A 118 -2.10 -5.10 -2.93
C VAL A 118 -1.63 -4.01 -3.90
N ILE A 119 -1.03 -2.97 -3.36
CA ILE A 119 -0.49 -1.85 -4.13
C ILE A 119 1.04 -1.86 -4.05
N HIS A 120 1.69 -1.51 -5.15
CA HIS A 120 3.13 -1.29 -5.19
C HIS A 120 3.46 0.03 -5.90
N SER A 121 4.31 0.83 -5.29
CA SER A 121 5.06 1.83 -6.04
C SER A 121 6.21 1.13 -6.77
N LEU A 122 6.05 0.92 -8.08
CA LEU A 122 7.10 0.33 -8.91
C LEU A 122 8.35 1.19 -8.97
N THR A 123 8.20 2.50 -8.71
CA THR A 123 9.26 3.52 -8.62
C THR A 123 10.41 3.11 -7.68
N LYS A 124 10.12 2.32 -6.63
CA LYS A 124 11.04 1.99 -5.54
C LYS A 124 11.80 0.69 -5.85
N PHE A 125 11.71 -0.30 -4.97
CA PHE A 125 12.51 -1.53 -5.08
C PHE A 125 12.25 -2.34 -6.34
N ILE A 126 11.00 -2.35 -6.84
CA ILE A 126 10.67 -3.15 -8.03
C ILE A 126 11.47 -2.67 -9.24
N ASN A 127 11.45 -1.36 -9.53
CA ASN A 127 12.29 -0.80 -10.57
C ASN A 127 13.78 -0.80 -10.16
N GLY A 128 14.09 -0.26 -8.97
CA GLY A 128 15.42 -0.29 -8.34
C GLY A 128 16.49 0.61 -8.96
N ALA A 129 16.25 1.22 -10.12
CA ALA A 129 17.23 2.03 -10.84
C ALA A 129 17.06 3.55 -10.61
N SER A 130 16.00 3.99 -9.92
CA SER A 130 15.68 5.40 -9.65
C SER A 130 15.53 6.27 -10.91
N ASP A 131 15.21 5.67 -12.03
CA ASP A 131 15.15 6.30 -13.36
C ASP A 131 13.73 6.45 -13.90
N THR A 132 12.73 5.88 -13.23
CA THR A 132 11.34 5.92 -13.70
C THR A 132 10.34 5.87 -12.56
N VAL A 133 9.12 6.25 -12.84
CA VAL A 133 7.98 6.27 -11.92
C VAL A 133 6.92 5.30 -12.42
N GLY A 134 6.39 4.47 -11.51
CA GLY A 134 5.33 3.52 -11.84
C GLY A 134 4.52 3.10 -10.63
N GLY A 135 3.37 2.51 -10.87
CA GLY A 135 2.52 1.91 -9.85
C GLY A 135 1.84 0.65 -10.38
N ALA A 136 1.55 -0.28 -9.50
CA ALA A 136 0.79 -1.49 -9.80
C ALA A 136 -0.30 -1.72 -8.76
N VAL A 137 -1.42 -2.26 -9.22
CA VAL A 137 -2.53 -2.73 -8.40
C VAL A 137 -2.72 -4.22 -8.69
N CYS A 138 -2.71 -5.03 -7.64
CA CYS A 138 -2.98 -6.47 -7.70
C CYS A 138 -4.26 -6.75 -6.88
N GLY A 139 -5.20 -7.45 -7.46
CA GLY A 139 -6.47 -7.78 -6.82
C GLY A 139 -7.16 -8.94 -7.53
N SER A 140 -8.43 -9.19 -7.21
CA SER A 140 -9.23 -10.14 -7.97
C SER A 140 -9.39 -9.69 -9.41
N LYS A 141 -9.68 -10.64 -10.30
CA LYS A 141 -9.93 -10.33 -11.72
C LYS A 141 -11.10 -9.33 -11.87
N GLU A 142 -12.15 -9.52 -11.09
CA GLU A 142 -13.33 -8.67 -11.09
C GLU A 142 -12.98 -7.25 -10.69
N PHE A 143 -12.20 -7.08 -9.62
CA PHE A 143 -11.75 -5.75 -9.16
C PHE A 143 -10.86 -5.07 -10.20
N VAL A 144 -9.88 -5.79 -10.76
CA VAL A 144 -8.99 -5.22 -11.78
C VAL A 144 -9.77 -4.81 -13.03
N LEU A 145 -10.74 -5.62 -13.46
CA LEU A 145 -11.61 -5.26 -14.59
C LEU A 145 -12.50 -4.05 -14.27
N SER A 146 -13.00 -3.92 -13.04
CA SER A 146 -13.78 -2.74 -12.64
C SER A 146 -12.97 -1.45 -12.70
N LEU A 147 -11.66 -1.50 -12.36
CA LEU A 147 -10.77 -0.34 -12.43
C LEU A 147 -10.58 0.22 -13.85
N ILE A 148 -10.64 -0.65 -14.87
CA ILE A 148 -10.43 -0.30 -16.28
C ILE A 148 -11.73 -0.27 -17.08
N ASP A 149 -12.89 -0.36 -16.43
CA ASP A 149 -14.18 -0.20 -17.07
C ASP A 149 -14.32 1.19 -17.71
N VAL A 150 -14.85 1.23 -18.95
CA VAL A 150 -14.90 2.46 -19.75
C VAL A 150 -15.81 3.52 -19.15
N ASN A 151 -16.86 3.10 -18.42
CA ASN A 151 -17.87 4.00 -17.88
C ASN A 151 -17.70 4.33 -16.40
N HIS A 152 -17.08 3.41 -15.63
CA HIS A 152 -17.05 3.48 -14.17
C HIS A 152 -15.67 3.27 -13.56
N GLY A 153 -14.66 2.89 -14.36
CA GLY A 153 -13.34 2.54 -13.87
C GLY A 153 -12.48 3.76 -13.52
N ALA A 154 -12.10 3.89 -12.25
CA ALA A 154 -11.29 5.02 -11.80
C ALA A 154 -9.92 5.09 -12.52
N ALA A 155 -9.29 3.97 -12.82
CA ALA A 155 -8.04 3.97 -13.58
C ALA A 155 -8.25 4.37 -15.04
N MET A 156 -9.38 4.02 -15.66
CA MET A 156 -9.70 4.43 -17.01
C MET A 156 -10.04 5.91 -17.09
N LEU A 157 -10.93 6.39 -16.21
CA LEU A 157 -11.49 7.74 -16.29
C LEU A 157 -10.51 8.81 -15.77
N LEU A 158 -9.69 8.50 -14.77
CA LEU A 158 -8.68 9.43 -14.23
C LEU A 158 -7.35 9.38 -14.99
N GLY A 159 -7.14 8.34 -15.82
CA GLY A 159 -6.01 8.22 -16.73
C GLY A 159 -4.63 7.97 -16.11
N PRO A 160 -4.45 7.30 -14.96
CA PRO A 160 -3.14 7.01 -14.41
C PRO A 160 -2.47 5.83 -15.15
N THR A 161 -2.45 5.88 -16.46
CA THR A 161 -1.88 4.83 -17.32
C THR A 161 -0.36 4.96 -17.44
N MET A 162 0.31 3.82 -17.62
CA MET A 162 1.76 3.77 -17.86
C MET A 162 2.01 3.59 -19.36
N ASP A 163 2.95 4.34 -19.90
CA ASP A 163 3.39 4.14 -21.28
C ASP A 163 4.26 2.89 -21.43
N SER A 164 4.35 2.38 -22.66
CA SER A 164 5.04 1.14 -22.98
C SER A 164 6.55 1.19 -22.75
N LEU A 165 7.19 2.35 -22.91
CA LEU A 165 8.64 2.49 -22.70
C LEU A 165 8.98 2.36 -21.22
N ARG A 166 8.23 3.01 -20.33
CA ARG A 166 8.39 2.84 -18.88
C ARG A 166 8.09 1.41 -18.44
N ALA A 167 7.04 0.82 -18.98
CA ALA A 167 6.70 -0.57 -18.68
C ALA A 167 7.82 -1.54 -19.08
N ALA A 168 8.40 -1.39 -20.25
CA ALA A 168 9.52 -2.20 -20.72
C ALA A 168 10.79 -1.99 -19.86
N GLY A 169 11.10 -0.75 -19.46
CA GLY A 169 12.20 -0.44 -18.56
C GLY A 169 12.05 -1.10 -17.20
N ILE A 170 10.88 -0.98 -16.57
CA ILE A 170 10.57 -1.61 -15.29
C ILE A 170 10.66 -3.14 -15.41
N LEU A 171 10.09 -3.74 -16.45
CA LEU A 171 10.15 -5.18 -16.69
C LEU A 171 11.60 -5.67 -16.77
N LYS A 172 12.47 -4.96 -17.51
CA LYS A 172 13.91 -5.26 -17.56
C LYS A 172 14.56 -5.21 -16.19
N ASN A 173 14.28 -4.18 -15.41
CA ASN A 173 14.86 -3.99 -14.09
C ASN A 173 14.35 -5.01 -13.05
N MET A 174 13.14 -5.53 -13.22
CA MET A 174 12.56 -6.59 -12.38
C MET A 174 13.35 -7.91 -12.42
N HIS A 175 14.11 -8.19 -13.47
CA HIS A 175 14.88 -9.42 -13.57
C HIS A 175 15.89 -9.63 -12.42
N THR A 176 16.34 -8.56 -11.80
CA THR A 176 17.28 -8.59 -10.66
C THR A 176 16.59 -8.37 -9.31
N LEU A 177 15.27 -8.25 -9.26
CA LEU A 177 14.54 -7.85 -8.06
C LEU A 177 14.83 -8.78 -6.87
N HIS A 178 14.78 -10.09 -7.06
CA HIS A 178 14.99 -11.07 -5.98
C HIS A 178 16.38 -10.96 -5.36
N VAL A 179 17.43 -10.84 -6.19
CA VAL A 179 18.81 -10.70 -5.71
C VAL A 179 19.00 -9.38 -4.97
N ARG A 180 18.42 -8.29 -5.51
CA ARG A 180 18.49 -6.97 -4.86
C ARG A 180 17.78 -6.96 -3.52
N MET A 181 16.59 -7.56 -3.42
CA MET A 181 15.85 -7.61 -2.15
C MET A 181 16.58 -8.46 -1.10
N GLN A 182 17.17 -9.59 -1.47
CA GLN A 182 18.00 -10.37 -0.57
C GLN A 182 19.18 -9.55 -0.05
N GLN A 183 19.89 -8.86 -0.94
CA GLN A 183 21.03 -8.04 -0.55
C GLN A 183 20.63 -6.83 0.31
N HIS A 184 19.51 -6.17 -0.01
CA HIS A 184 18.97 -5.08 0.81
C HIS A 184 18.64 -5.55 2.23
N SER A 185 17.95 -6.68 2.37
CA SER A 185 17.62 -7.25 3.68
C SER A 185 18.88 -7.63 4.46
N HIS A 186 19.85 -8.27 3.82
CA HIS A 186 21.12 -8.61 4.44
C HIS A 186 21.88 -7.37 4.94
N ASN A 187 22.01 -6.35 4.08
CA ASN A 187 22.71 -5.11 4.43
C ASN A 187 22.02 -4.36 5.56
N ALA A 188 20.69 -4.26 5.52
CA ALA A 188 19.92 -3.55 6.54
C ALA A 188 20.02 -4.27 7.90
N ASN A 189 19.90 -5.59 7.92
CA ASN A 189 20.06 -6.39 9.13
C ASN A 189 21.49 -6.24 9.72
N TYR A 190 22.52 -6.32 8.87
CA TYR A 190 23.91 -6.12 9.29
C TYR A 190 24.11 -4.73 9.91
N LEU A 191 23.60 -3.66 9.24
CA LEU A 191 23.72 -2.30 9.74
C LEU A 191 22.97 -2.11 11.06
N ALA A 192 21.77 -2.67 11.20
CA ALA A 192 20.98 -2.59 12.42
C ALA A 192 21.77 -3.14 13.62
N HIS A 193 22.31 -4.36 13.50
CA HIS A 193 23.14 -4.96 14.56
C HIS A 193 24.41 -4.15 14.87
N ARG A 194 25.10 -3.66 13.83
CA ARG A 194 26.33 -2.86 14.05
C ARG A 194 26.03 -1.53 14.77
N LEU A 195 24.89 -0.91 14.48
CA LEU A 195 24.48 0.31 15.17
C LEU A 195 24.08 0.05 16.62
N GLU A 196 23.42 -1.08 16.90
CA GLU A 196 23.11 -1.52 18.27
C GLU A 196 24.39 -1.78 19.09
N GLU A 197 25.38 -2.45 18.49
CA GLU A 197 26.70 -2.68 19.13
C GLU A 197 27.41 -1.37 19.48
N LEU A 198 27.15 -0.29 18.75
CA LEU A 198 27.66 1.05 19.04
C LEU A 198 26.81 1.80 20.10
N GLY A 199 25.80 1.15 20.69
CA GLY A 199 24.94 1.72 21.72
C GLY A 199 23.83 2.62 21.20
N LEU A 200 23.54 2.59 19.90
CA LEU A 200 22.44 3.35 19.31
C LEU A 200 21.12 2.59 19.47
N ARG A 201 20.04 3.31 19.70
CA ARG A 201 18.69 2.73 19.64
C ARG A 201 18.28 2.58 18.17
N VAL A 202 18.10 1.35 17.75
CA VAL A 202 17.69 1.01 16.38
C VAL A 202 16.22 0.59 16.36
N LEU A 203 15.48 1.04 15.34
CA LEU A 203 14.12 0.57 15.00
C LEU A 203 14.22 -0.13 13.65
N TYR A 204 14.31 -1.46 13.67
CA TYR A 204 14.37 -2.32 12.49
C TYR A 204 13.64 -3.64 12.81
N PRO A 205 12.69 -4.11 11.94
CA PRO A 205 11.92 -5.34 12.16
C PRO A 205 12.74 -6.61 11.99
#